data_2ab0c79a0d7f138578f61837a911d7b9
#
_entry.id   2ab0c79a0d7f138578f61837a911d7b9
#
_cell.length_a   1.000
_cell.length_b   1.000
_cell.length_c   1.000
_cell.angle_alpha   90.00
_cell.angle_beta   90.00
_cell.angle_gamma   90.00
#
_symmetry.space_group_name_H-M   'P 1'
#
loop_
_entity.id
_entity.type
_entity.pdbx_description
1 polymer ?
#
loop_
_entity_poly.entity_id
_entity_poly.type
_entity_poly.pdbx_seq_one_letter_code
_entity_poly.pdbx_strand_id
1 'polypeptide(L)'
;AHQPAFLPWCGYIHKILLSDDFIFMDIAKFRKRSFMHRNMIEINGLEHFLGLRLSKSSDLLSCDEIKLELTNHEMLDIIVKKIEHTYKNSKFKNDLEDFLNFSFKVMKLQSLNELCLMQLSYFVKKFQIDVKIIKESQILNKNELKELGSSKRLLLHALNTNSSYYITGINSKNYLNQEVFTQNGIKNIIQDFDYDVFKKFQNCNEPLSIVHQIAMIGMNNINFILRNDQITKKEILET
;
A
#
# COMPACT_ATOMS: atom_id res chain seq x y z
N ALA A 1 0.14 -7.66 -6.97
CA ALA A 1 0.05 -7.96 -5.53
C ALA A 1 0.91 -7.04 -4.68
N HIS A 2 0.54 -6.88 -3.40
CA HIS A 2 1.36 -6.17 -2.42
C HIS A 2 0.98 -6.58 -0.99
N GLN A 3 1.96 -6.50 -0.09
CA GLN A 3 1.76 -6.64 1.36
C GLN A 3 0.88 -5.50 1.90
N PRO A 4 0.19 -5.68 3.04
CA PRO A 4 -0.52 -4.60 3.72
C PRO A 4 0.37 -3.37 3.89
N ALA A 5 -0.19 -2.18 3.70
CA ALA A 5 0.52 -0.92 3.88
C ALA A 5 -0.32 0.02 4.74
N PHE A 6 0.26 0.44 5.87
CA PHE A 6 -0.33 1.44 6.76
C PHE A 6 -0.03 2.84 6.24
N LEU A 7 -1.06 3.69 6.11
CA LEU A 7 -0.94 5.03 5.54
C LEU A 7 -0.13 4.99 4.22
N PRO A 8 -0.60 4.28 3.17
CA PRO A 8 0.22 3.93 2.02
C PRO A 8 0.87 5.14 1.35
N TRP A 9 1.86 4.92 0.50
CA TRP A 9 2.46 5.95 -0.35
C TRP A 9 1.85 5.92 -1.76
N CYS A 10 2.05 6.98 -2.53
CA CYS A 10 1.42 7.14 -3.84
C CYS A 10 1.74 6.01 -4.82
N GLY A 11 2.97 5.49 -4.84
CA GLY A 11 3.34 4.36 -5.71
C GLY A 11 2.62 3.05 -5.39
N TYR A 12 2.15 2.85 -4.15
CA TYR A 12 1.29 1.73 -3.81
C TYR A 12 -0.08 1.87 -4.51
N ILE A 13 -0.67 3.06 -4.48
CA ILE A 13 -1.96 3.34 -5.12
C ILE A 13 -1.83 3.29 -6.64
N HIS A 14 -0.72 3.80 -7.20
CA HIS A 14 -0.44 3.70 -8.63
C HIS A 14 -0.40 2.25 -9.12
N LYS A 15 0.24 1.34 -8.37
CA LYS A 15 0.22 -0.10 -8.72
C LYS A 15 -1.20 -0.68 -8.78
N ILE A 16 -2.07 -0.27 -7.87
CA ILE A 16 -3.47 -0.70 -7.86
C ILE A 16 -4.22 -0.16 -9.08
N LEU A 17 -3.97 1.08 -9.45
CA LEU A 17 -4.56 1.74 -10.61
C LEU A 17 -4.18 1.04 -11.94
N LEU A 18 -3.00 0.44 -12.00
CA LEU A 18 -2.54 -0.34 -13.16
C LEU A 18 -3.12 -1.75 -13.23
N SER A 19 -3.81 -2.24 -12.18
CA SER A 19 -4.23 -3.64 -12.05
C SER A 19 -5.73 -3.81 -12.33
N ASP A 20 -6.13 -4.96 -12.93
CA ASP A 20 -7.52 -5.43 -12.94
C ASP A 20 -7.84 -6.19 -11.65
N ASP A 21 -6.93 -7.09 -11.26
CA ASP A 21 -6.95 -7.82 -10.01
C ASP A 21 -5.79 -7.38 -9.13
N PHE A 22 -6.08 -6.94 -7.91
CA PHE A 22 -5.07 -6.59 -6.92
C PHE A 22 -5.10 -7.58 -5.76
N ILE A 23 -4.02 -8.34 -5.59
CA ILE A 23 -3.90 -9.30 -4.50
C ILE A 23 -3.34 -8.60 -3.26
N PHE A 24 -4.20 -8.48 -2.26
CA PHE A 24 -3.82 -8.03 -0.92
C PHE A 24 -3.23 -9.21 -0.16
N MET A 25 -1.92 -9.18 0.08
CA MET A 25 -1.16 -10.29 0.66
C MET A 25 -1.35 -10.35 2.19
N ASP A 26 -2.58 -10.64 2.62
CA ASP A 26 -3.02 -10.65 4.02
C ASP A 26 -2.31 -11.70 4.89
N ILE A 27 -1.81 -12.78 4.29
CA ILE A 27 -1.05 -13.84 4.95
C ILE A 27 0.47 -13.72 4.75
N ALA A 28 0.96 -12.55 4.31
CA ALA A 28 2.39 -12.29 4.25
C ALA A 28 3.02 -12.30 5.65
N LYS A 29 4.27 -12.77 5.75
CA LYS A 29 5.03 -12.68 7.00
C LYS A 29 5.18 -11.22 7.41
N PHE A 30 4.80 -10.90 8.64
CA PHE A 30 4.99 -9.56 9.18
C PHE A 30 6.47 -9.24 9.32
N ARG A 31 6.83 -7.99 9.04
CA ARG A 31 8.20 -7.49 9.22
C ARG A 31 8.17 -6.20 10.02
N LYS A 32 8.88 -6.21 11.15
CA LYS A 32 9.14 -4.96 11.90
C LYS A 32 9.86 -3.95 11.03
N ARG A 33 9.66 -2.69 11.36
CA ARG A 33 10.27 -1.55 10.64
C ARG A 33 9.90 -1.47 9.15
N SER A 34 8.88 -2.23 8.71
CA SER A 34 8.33 -2.12 7.36
C SER A 34 7.14 -1.15 7.30
N PHE A 35 6.72 -0.80 6.11
CA PHE A 35 5.54 0.03 5.87
C PHE A 35 4.20 -0.69 6.14
N MET A 36 4.22 -1.94 6.61
CA MET A 36 3.02 -2.65 7.01
C MET A 36 2.32 -2.00 8.21
N HIS A 37 3.06 -1.45 9.17
CA HIS A 37 2.50 -0.89 10.40
C HIS A 37 2.93 0.54 10.69
N ARG A 38 3.71 1.17 9.82
CA ARG A 38 4.18 2.56 9.97
C ARG A 38 4.43 3.19 8.62
N ASN A 39 4.41 4.51 8.57
CA ASN A 39 4.84 5.28 7.41
C ASN A 39 5.38 6.64 7.87
N MET A 40 5.86 7.45 6.94
CA MET A 40 6.51 8.73 7.20
C MET A 40 5.66 9.91 6.73
N ILE A 41 5.71 10.98 7.50
CA ILE A 41 5.29 12.32 7.09
C ILE A 41 6.44 13.30 7.33
N GLU A 42 6.37 14.47 6.73
CA GLU A 42 7.31 15.55 6.99
C GLU A 42 6.78 16.49 8.10
N ILE A 43 7.64 16.82 9.05
CA ILE A 43 7.39 17.86 10.06
C ILE A 43 8.63 18.76 10.14
N ASN A 44 8.47 20.04 9.86
CA ASN A 44 9.56 21.03 9.86
C ASN A 44 10.75 20.63 8.97
N GLY A 45 10.46 20.07 7.80
CA GLY A 45 11.49 19.65 6.84
C GLY A 45 12.19 18.31 7.17
N LEU A 46 11.75 17.61 8.23
CA LEU A 46 12.34 16.34 8.66
C LEU A 46 11.32 15.19 8.57
N GLU A 47 11.84 14.00 8.31
CA GLU A 47 11.06 12.77 8.26
C GLU A 47 10.64 12.32 9.66
N HIS A 48 9.35 12.06 9.83
CA HIS A 48 8.79 11.53 11.07
C HIS A 48 7.95 10.29 10.83
N PHE A 49 8.32 9.18 11.47
CA PHE A 49 7.52 7.98 11.46
C PHE A 49 6.24 8.12 12.28
N LEU A 50 5.14 7.72 11.66
CA LEU A 50 3.85 7.43 12.30
C LEU A 50 3.64 5.92 12.23
N GLY A 51 3.33 5.29 13.35
CA GLY A 51 3.15 3.83 13.32
C GLY A 51 2.64 3.23 14.61
N LEU A 52 2.14 2.01 14.48
CA LEU A 52 1.64 1.23 15.60
C LEU A 52 2.78 0.57 16.37
N ARG A 53 2.64 0.49 17.67
CA ARG A 53 3.53 -0.30 18.54
C ARG A 53 2.97 -1.71 18.63
N LEU A 54 3.66 -2.65 18.01
CA LEU A 54 3.30 -4.07 18.03
C LEU A 54 4.24 -4.82 18.98
N SER A 55 3.78 -5.96 19.48
CA SER A 55 4.55 -6.81 20.40
C SER A 55 5.89 -7.26 19.82
N LYS A 56 6.83 -7.66 20.67
CA LYS A 56 8.14 -8.19 20.23
C LYS A 56 8.02 -9.48 19.43
N SER A 57 7.02 -10.31 19.74
CA SER A 57 6.74 -11.57 19.05
C SER A 57 6.09 -11.42 17.67
N SER A 58 5.67 -10.20 17.28
CA SER A 58 5.02 -9.97 15.98
C SER A 58 5.86 -10.40 14.78
N ASP A 59 7.19 -10.41 14.86
CA ASP A 59 8.07 -10.86 13.77
C ASP A 59 7.94 -12.36 13.43
N LEU A 60 7.33 -13.13 14.31
CA LEU A 60 7.09 -14.55 14.11
C LEU A 60 5.75 -14.83 13.44
N LEU A 61 4.90 -13.80 13.36
CA LEU A 61 3.52 -13.88 12.89
C LEU A 61 3.42 -13.49 11.40
N SER A 62 2.33 -13.89 10.79
CA SER A 62 1.86 -13.33 9.53
C SER A 62 0.89 -12.17 9.79
N CYS A 63 0.62 -11.36 8.77
CA CYS A 63 -0.18 -10.15 8.90
C CYS A 63 -1.62 -10.41 9.40
N ASP A 64 -2.21 -11.57 9.05
CA ASP A 64 -3.54 -11.98 9.51
C ASP A 64 -3.59 -12.31 11.01
N GLU A 65 -2.44 -12.60 11.62
CA GLU A 65 -2.33 -12.89 13.05
C GLU A 65 -2.07 -11.65 13.90
N ILE A 66 -1.80 -10.50 13.29
CA ILE A 66 -1.55 -9.24 14.02
C ILE A 66 -2.88 -8.63 14.46
N LYS A 67 -3.15 -8.73 15.75
CA LYS A 67 -4.31 -8.10 16.39
C LYS A 67 -4.01 -6.66 16.81
N LEU A 68 -5.03 -5.83 16.78
CA LEU A 68 -5.00 -4.49 17.36
C LEU A 68 -5.60 -4.51 18.75
N GLU A 69 -4.79 -4.17 19.74
CA GLU A 69 -5.19 -4.08 21.14
C GLU A 69 -5.61 -2.64 21.49
N LEU A 70 -6.12 -2.42 22.70
CA LEU A 70 -6.54 -1.10 23.18
C LEU A 70 -5.43 -0.05 23.04
N THR A 71 -4.18 -0.42 23.36
CA THR A 71 -3.01 0.44 23.21
C THR A 71 -2.76 0.88 21.77
N ASN A 72 -3.15 0.06 20.79
CA ASN A 72 -3.08 0.44 19.37
C ASN A 72 -4.17 1.45 19.00
N HIS A 73 -5.36 1.34 19.57
CA HIS A 73 -6.43 2.32 19.34
C HIS A 73 -6.05 3.68 19.92
N GLU A 74 -5.50 3.72 21.14
CA GLU A 74 -4.95 4.96 21.72
C GLU A 74 -3.84 5.56 20.86
N MET A 75 -2.98 4.72 20.28
CA MET A 75 -1.93 5.16 19.37
C MET A 75 -2.49 5.72 18.07
N LEU A 76 -3.55 5.14 17.52
CA LEU A 76 -4.24 5.67 16.33
C LEU A 76 -4.80 7.07 16.60
N ASP A 77 -5.39 7.32 17.77
CA ASP A 77 -5.87 8.64 18.18
C ASP A 77 -4.71 9.66 18.27
N ILE A 78 -3.56 9.24 18.80
CA ILE A 78 -2.35 10.09 18.85
C ILE A 78 -1.87 10.39 17.42
N ILE A 79 -1.86 9.41 16.52
CA ILE A 79 -1.47 9.58 15.12
C ILE A 79 -2.40 10.59 14.43
N VAL A 80 -3.71 10.45 14.58
CA VAL A 80 -4.70 11.39 14.02
C VAL A 80 -4.44 12.80 14.49
N LYS A 81 -4.37 13.01 15.81
CA LYS A 81 -4.10 14.33 16.40
C LYS A 81 -2.78 14.92 15.91
N LYS A 82 -1.74 14.09 15.75
CA LYS A 82 -0.45 14.53 15.22
C LYS A 82 -0.55 14.98 13.77
N ILE A 83 -1.28 14.26 12.93
CA ILE A 83 -1.52 14.62 11.53
C ILE A 83 -2.32 15.94 11.45
N GLU A 84 -3.43 16.02 12.18
CA GLU A 84 -4.28 17.24 12.23
C GLU A 84 -3.51 18.46 12.67
N HIS A 85 -2.67 18.32 13.73
CA HIS A 85 -1.83 19.42 14.22
C HIS A 85 -0.78 19.82 13.19
N THR A 86 -0.10 18.86 12.56
CA THR A 86 0.97 19.12 11.59
C THR A 86 0.43 19.87 10.37
N TYR A 87 -0.74 19.48 9.89
CA TYR A 87 -1.32 20.02 8.65
C TYR A 87 -2.52 20.97 8.89
N LYS A 88 -2.64 21.55 10.09
CA LYS A 88 -3.76 22.45 10.46
C LYS A 88 -3.97 23.63 9.52
N ASN A 89 -2.91 24.12 8.88
CA ASN A 89 -2.92 25.24 7.95
C ASN A 89 -2.97 24.80 6.46
N SER A 90 -3.15 23.52 6.20
CA SER A 90 -3.27 23.03 4.83
C SER A 90 -4.52 23.58 4.13
N LYS A 91 -4.37 23.98 2.87
CA LYS A 91 -5.50 24.34 1.99
C LYS A 91 -6.41 23.15 1.69
N PHE A 92 -5.91 21.94 1.86
CA PHE A 92 -6.58 20.66 1.59
C PHE A 92 -7.00 19.94 2.87
N LYS A 93 -7.20 20.70 3.94
CA LYS A 93 -7.59 20.18 5.26
C LYS A 93 -8.84 19.29 5.19
N ASN A 94 -9.85 19.67 4.40
CA ASN A 94 -11.08 18.90 4.28
C ASN A 94 -10.85 17.52 3.64
N ASP A 95 -9.98 17.42 2.63
CA ASP A 95 -9.60 16.14 2.01
C ASP A 95 -8.90 15.24 3.03
N LEU A 96 -8.04 15.84 3.86
CA LEU A 96 -7.31 15.13 4.91
C LEU A 96 -8.27 14.64 6.00
N GLU A 97 -9.15 15.50 6.49
CA GLU A 97 -10.16 15.15 7.49
C GLU A 97 -11.11 14.05 7.01
N ASP A 98 -11.53 14.09 5.72
CA ASP A 98 -12.35 13.05 5.11
C ASP A 98 -11.65 11.69 5.17
N PHE A 99 -10.37 11.62 4.78
CA PHE A 99 -9.56 10.40 4.87
C PHE A 99 -9.39 9.93 6.32
N LEU A 100 -9.02 10.83 7.24
CA LEU A 100 -8.80 10.48 8.64
C LEU A 100 -10.09 9.97 9.29
N ASN A 101 -11.21 10.64 9.03
CA ASN A 101 -12.51 10.23 9.53
C ASN A 101 -12.90 8.85 9.03
N PHE A 102 -12.70 8.56 7.75
CA PHE A 102 -12.96 7.24 7.20
C PHE A 102 -12.04 6.18 7.81
N SER A 103 -10.73 6.47 7.87
CA SER A 103 -9.70 5.50 8.24
C SER A 103 -9.66 5.14 9.72
N PHE A 104 -10.08 6.06 10.61
CA PHE A 104 -9.85 5.93 12.05
C PHE A 104 -11.12 6.01 12.90
N LYS A 105 -12.24 6.52 12.37
CA LYS A 105 -13.51 6.59 13.11
C LYS A 105 -14.24 5.25 13.22
N VAL A 106 -13.90 4.27 12.41
CA VAL A 106 -14.46 2.91 12.54
C VAL A 106 -13.71 2.17 13.64
N MET A 107 -13.90 2.60 14.86
CA MET A 107 -13.21 2.20 16.09
C MET A 107 -13.42 0.73 16.53
N LYS A 108 -13.72 -0.19 15.61
CA LYS A 108 -13.87 -1.61 15.91
C LYS A 108 -12.94 -2.52 15.10
N LEU A 109 -11.92 -1.93 14.48
CA LEU A 109 -10.93 -2.72 13.75
C LEU A 109 -10.16 -3.61 14.73
N GLN A 110 -10.15 -4.90 14.46
CA GLN A 110 -9.53 -5.88 15.34
C GLN A 110 -8.16 -6.35 14.86
N SER A 111 -7.79 -6.01 13.61
CA SER A 111 -6.54 -6.47 13.03
C SER A 111 -5.84 -5.41 12.16
N LEU A 112 -4.52 -5.59 12.00
CA LEU A 112 -3.71 -4.76 11.11
C LEU A 112 -4.20 -4.85 9.66
N ASN A 113 -4.58 -6.04 9.21
CA ASN A 113 -5.10 -6.27 7.86
C ASN A 113 -6.40 -5.48 7.60
N GLU A 114 -7.33 -5.47 8.57
CA GLU A 114 -8.58 -4.71 8.44
C GLU A 114 -8.28 -3.22 8.29
N LEU A 115 -7.38 -2.68 9.11
CA LEU A 115 -6.99 -1.28 9.05
C LEU A 115 -6.37 -0.91 7.68
N CYS A 116 -5.40 -1.70 7.22
CA CYS A 116 -4.73 -1.44 5.94
C CYS A 116 -5.68 -1.62 4.75
N LEU A 117 -6.55 -2.64 4.78
CA LEU A 117 -7.53 -2.89 3.72
C LEU A 117 -8.58 -1.78 3.66
N MET A 118 -9.01 -1.25 4.81
CA MET A 118 -9.94 -0.14 4.88
C MET A 118 -9.33 1.13 4.27
N GLN A 119 -8.08 1.46 4.61
CA GLN A 119 -7.36 2.59 4.02
C GLN A 119 -7.22 2.43 2.51
N LEU A 120 -6.88 1.23 2.03
CA LEU A 120 -6.84 0.91 0.61
C LEU A 120 -8.19 1.13 -0.07
N SER A 121 -9.26 0.60 0.52
CA SER A 121 -10.63 0.70 -0.02
C SER A 121 -11.12 2.15 -0.13
N TYR A 122 -10.67 3.02 0.78
CA TYR A 122 -10.94 4.46 0.68
C TYR A 122 -10.40 5.03 -0.62
N PHE A 123 -9.12 4.78 -0.95
CA PHE A 123 -8.50 5.32 -2.16
C PHE A 123 -9.08 4.70 -3.43
N VAL A 124 -9.37 3.40 -3.43
CA VAL A 124 -10.03 2.74 -4.56
C VAL A 124 -11.37 3.41 -4.86
N LYS A 125 -12.18 3.66 -3.82
CA LYS A 125 -13.46 4.36 -3.97
C LYS A 125 -13.28 5.83 -4.36
N LYS A 126 -12.39 6.56 -3.67
CA LYS A 126 -12.20 8.00 -3.85
C LYS A 126 -11.67 8.34 -5.24
N PHE A 127 -10.76 7.52 -5.77
CA PHE A 127 -10.17 7.68 -7.09
C PHE A 127 -10.95 6.94 -8.19
N GLN A 128 -12.06 6.28 -7.86
CA GLN A 128 -12.86 5.49 -8.80
C GLN A 128 -11.98 4.52 -9.61
N ILE A 129 -11.17 3.73 -8.91
CA ILE A 129 -10.30 2.73 -9.51
C ILE A 129 -11.13 1.48 -9.77
N ASP A 130 -11.21 1.07 -11.04
CA ASP A 130 -11.84 -0.18 -11.42
C ASP A 130 -10.85 -1.34 -11.21
N VAL A 131 -10.92 -1.94 -10.03
CA VAL A 131 -10.03 -3.02 -9.60
C VAL A 131 -10.77 -3.98 -8.67
N LYS A 132 -10.54 -5.27 -8.86
CA LYS A 132 -10.99 -6.31 -7.94
C LYS A 132 -9.91 -6.56 -6.88
N ILE A 133 -10.22 -6.33 -5.61
CA ILE A 133 -9.32 -6.66 -4.50
C ILE A 133 -9.59 -8.10 -4.05
N ILE A 134 -8.55 -8.93 -4.09
CA ILE A 134 -8.57 -10.33 -3.70
C ILE A 134 -7.61 -10.53 -2.53
N LYS A 135 -8.07 -11.11 -1.43
CA LYS A 135 -7.16 -11.50 -0.34
C LYS A 135 -6.36 -12.72 -0.76
N GLU A 136 -5.05 -12.74 -0.49
CA GLU A 136 -4.20 -13.87 -0.82
C GLU A 136 -4.68 -15.16 -0.16
N SER A 137 -5.20 -15.09 1.05
CA SER A 137 -5.80 -16.22 1.78
C SER A 137 -7.01 -16.85 1.09
N GLN A 138 -7.62 -16.19 0.11
CA GLN A 138 -8.73 -16.72 -0.68
C GLN A 138 -8.26 -17.60 -1.84
N ILE A 139 -7.01 -17.45 -2.27
CA ILE A 139 -6.46 -18.12 -3.44
C ILE A 139 -5.25 -19.01 -3.14
N LEU A 140 -4.61 -18.86 -1.99
CA LEU A 140 -3.47 -19.66 -1.57
C LEU A 140 -3.62 -20.14 -0.12
N ASN A 141 -3.15 -21.37 0.13
CA ASN A 141 -3.09 -21.91 1.47
C ASN A 141 -1.82 -21.46 2.20
N LYS A 142 -1.97 -20.93 3.41
CA LYS A 142 -0.85 -20.44 4.23
C LYS A 142 0.23 -21.49 4.50
N ASN A 143 -0.16 -22.78 4.64
CA ASN A 143 0.80 -23.85 4.89
C ASN A 143 1.65 -24.14 3.66
N GLU A 144 1.09 -24.06 2.47
CA GLU A 144 1.82 -24.27 1.21
C GLU A 144 2.85 -23.17 0.96
N LEU A 145 2.56 -21.93 1.43
CA LEU A 145 3.46 -20.80 1.26
C LEU A 145 4.80 -20.92 2.01
N LYS A 146 4.87 -21.74 3.06
CA LYS A 146 6.10 -21.90 3.87
C LYS A 146 7.26 -22.45 3.07
N GLU A 147 6.98 -23.29 2.07
CA GLU A 147 7.97 -23.97 1.25
C GLU A 147 8.18 -23.29 -0.12
N LEU A 148 7.36 -22.27 -0.43
CA LEU A 148 7.42 -21.59 -1.72
C LEU A 148 8.44 -20.44 -1.69
N GLY A 149 9.34 -20.44 -2.67
CA GLY A 149 10.16 -19.27 -2.97
C GLY A 149 9.32 -18.10 -3.50
N SER A 150 9.85 -16.88 -3.36
CA SER A 150 9.12 -15.65 -3.73
C SER A 150 8.55 -15.68 -5.15
N SER A 151 9.34 -16.14 -6.15
CA SER A 151 8.90 -16.19 -7.55
C SER A 151 7.72 -17.13 -7.77
N LYS A 152 7.74 -18.33 -7.17
CA LYS A 152 6.62 -19.27 -7.27
C LYS A 152 5.35 -18.74 -6.63
N ARG A 153 5.45 -18.10 -5.45
CA ARG A 153 4.32 -17.48 -4.78
C ARG A 153 3.65 -16.44 -5.68
N LEU A 154 4.45 -15.55 -6.29
CA LEU A 154 3.93 -14.50 -7.16
C LEU A 154 3.38 -15.08 -8.49
N LEU A 155 4.00 -16.15 -9.03
CA LEU A 155 3.45 -16.87 -10.17
C LEU A 155 2.06 -17.45 -9.85
N LEU A 156 1.88 -18.05 -8.67
CA LEU A 156 0.59 -18.60 -8.27
C LEU A 156 -0.50 -17.52 -8.15
N HIS A 157 -0.15 -16.29 -7.79
CA HIS A 157 -1.10 -15.18 -7.86
C HIS A 157 -1.64 -15.01 -9.29
N ALA A 158 -0.75 -14.92 -10.28
CA ALA A 158 -1.13 -14.72 -11.67
C ALA A 158 -1.95 -15.91 -12.23
N LEU A 159 -1.55 -17.14 -11.90
CA LEU A 159 -2.26 -18.34 -12.34
C LEU A 159 -3.67 -18.42 -11.74
N ASN A 160 -3.84 -18.14 -10.44
CA ASN A 160 -5.13 -18.19 -9.77
C ASN A 160 -6.09 -17.07 -10.18
N THR A 161 -5.58 -16.00 -10.81
CA THR A 161 -6.39 -14.91 -11.37
C THR A 161 -6.50 -14.98 -12.89
N ASN A 162 -5.97 -16.02 -13.54
CA ASN A 162 -5.91 -16.16 -15.00
C ASN A 162 -5.31 -14.91 -15.69
N SER A 163 -4.30 -14.31 -15.06
CA SER A 163 -3.67 -13.07 -15.54
C SER A 163 -2.63 -13.37 -16.61
N SER A 164 -2.63 -12.61 -17.70
CA SER A 164 -1.58 -12.62 -18.74
C SER A 164 -0.38 -11.76 -18.35
N TYR A 165 -0.59 -10.78 -17.48
CA TYR A 165 0.42 -9.84 -17.01
C TYR A 165 0.52 -9.86 -15.49
N TYR A 166 1.74 -9.69 -14.96
CA TYR A 166 1.96 -9.55 -13.53
C TYR A 166 2.80 -8.32 -13.24
N ILE A 167 2.24 -7.36 -12.47
CA ILE A 167 2.91 -6.09 -12.18
C ILE A 167 3.68 -6.18 -10.87
N THR A 168 4.99 -5.95 -10.94
CA THR A 168 5.91 -5.93 -9.79
C THR A 168 6.51 -4.54 -9.57
N GLY A 169 6.99 -4.26 -8.36
CA GLY A 169 7.76 -3.04 -8.10
C GLY A 169 9.22 -3.19 -8.53
N ILE A 170 9.94 -2.06 -8.64
CA ILE A 170 11.34 -2.01 -9.10
C ILE A 170 12.27 -2.96 -8.33
N ASN A 171 12.06 -3.12 -7.02
CA ASN A 171 12.87 -4.00 -6.17
C ASN A 171 12.74 -5.49 -6.52
N SER A 172 11.73 -5.88 -7.31
CA SER A 172 11.55 -7.26 -7.74
C SER A 172 12.70 -7.77 -8.60
N LYS A 173 13.42 -6.89 -9.28
CA LYS A 173 14.62 -7.21 -10.06
C LYS A 173 15.67 -7.99 -9.26
N ASN A 174 15.70 -7.80 -7.94
CA ASN A 174 16.71 -8.39 -7.06
C ASN A 174 16.39 -9.83 -6.61
N TYR A 175 15.14 -10.30 -6.76
CA TYR A 175 14.72 -11.59 -6.22
C TYR A 175 13.76 -12.39 -7.12
N LEU A 176 13.22 -11.75 -8.17
CA LEU A 176 12.26 -12.40 -9.04
C LEU A 176 12.98 -13.13 -10.19
N ASN A 177 12.73 -14.43 -10.32
CA ASN A 177 13.11 -15.19 -11.50
C ASN A 177 12.06 -15.01 -12.60
N GLN A 178 12.39 -14.23 -13.62
CA GLN A 178 11.49 -13.92 -14.74
C GLN A 178 11.18 -15.14 -15.62
N GLU A 179 12.11 -16.09 -15.75
CA GLU A 179 11.91 -17.30 -16.54
C GLU A 179 10.70 -18.10 -16.08
N VAL A 180 10.47 -18.14 -14.76
CA VAL A 180 9.32 -18.84 -14.16
C VAL A 180 7.99 -18.28 -14.67
N PHE A 181 7.89 -16.97 -14.90
CA PHE A 181 6.70 -16.33 -15.46
C PHE A 181 6.59 -16.59 -16.97
N THR A 182 7.66 -16.40 -17.71
CA THR A 182 7.69 -16.58 -19.17
C THR A 182 7.35 -18.02 -19.58
N GLN A 183 7.87 -19.03 -18.86
CA GLN A 183 7.56 -20.45 -19.09
C GLN A 183 6.08 -20.79 -18.88
N ASN A 184 5.36 -19.96 -18.12
CA ASN A 184 3.91 -20.11 -17.88
C ASN A 184 3.08 -19.14 -18.72
N GLY A 185 3.66 -18.48 -19.73
CA GLY A 185 2.96 -17.55 -20.62
C GLY A 185 2.57 -16.23 -19.97
N ILE A 186 3.16 -15.87 -18.82
CA ILE A 186 2.85 -14.65 -18.09
C ILE A 186 3.97 -13.65 -18.31
N LYS A 187 3.60 -12.42 -18.72
CA LYS A 187 4.54 -11.31 -18.86
C LYS A 187 4.67 -10.56 -17.53
N ASN A 188 5.88 -10.52 -16.97
CA ASN A 188 6.16 -9.70 -15.81
C ASN A 188 6.49 -8.27 -16.22
N ILE A 189 5.73 -7.32 -15.70
CA ILE A 189 5.92 -5.88 -15.94
C ILE A 189 6.42 -5.24 -14.65
N ILE A 190 7.50 -4.47 -14.77
CA ILE A 190 8.02 -3.72 -13.64
C ILE A 190 7.35 -2.35 -13.64
N GLN A 191 6.67 -2.03 -12.54
CA GLN A 191 6.09 -0.73 -12.33
C GLN A 191 7.21 0.32 -12.36
N ASP A 192 7.13 1.24 -13.30
CA ASP A 192 7.92 2.46 -13.35
C ASP A 192 7.08 3.61 -12.79
N PHE A 193 7.36 3.99 -11.54
CA PHE A 193 6.64 5.05 -10.85
C PHE A 193 7.59 6.20 -10.58
N ASP A 194 7.37 7.32 -11.27
CA ASP A 194 8.13 8.54 -11.05
C ASP A 194 7.68 9.26 -9.77
N TYR A 195 8.41 9.01 -8.68
CA TYR A 195 8.17 9.70 -7.43
C TYR A 195 8.65 11.16 -7.43
N ASP A 196 9.49 11.57 -8.37
CA ASP A 196 10.08 12.92 -8.41
C ASP A 196 9.02 14.01 -8.60
N VAL A 197 7.89 13.67 -9.20
CA VAL A 197 6.74 14.59 -9.30
C VAL A 197 6.18 14.98 -7.92
N PHE A 198 6.30 14.11 -6.92
CA PHE A 198 5.86 14.37 -5.54
C PHE A 198 6.95 15.04 -4.68
N LYS A 199 8.22 14.84 -5.00
CA LYS A 199 9.35 15.49 -4.28
C LYS A 199 9.29 17.01 -4.29
N LYS A 200 8.64 17.60 -5.29
CA LYS A 200 8.43 19.05 -5.38
C LYS A 200 7.61 19.62 -4.22
N PHE A 201 6.90 18.77 -3.50
CA PHE A 201 5.99 19.15 -2.41
C PHE A 201 6.50 18.73 -1.03
N GLN A 202 7.77 18.38 -0.93
CA GLN A 202 8.44 17.98 0.31
C GLN A 202 9.90 18.42 0.32
N ASN A 203 10.51 18.50 1.51
CA ASN A 203 11.92 18.84 1.67
C ASN A 203 12.82 17.62 1.91
N CYS A 204 12.23 16.46 2.18
CA CYS A 204 12.96 15.20 2.35
C CYS A 204 13.00 14.37 1.05
N ASN A 205 13.98 13.46 0.96
CA ASN A 205 14.19 12.68 -0.27
C ASN A 205 13.36 11.39 -0.34
N GLU A 206 12.93 10.88 0.80
CA GLU A 206 12.23 9.58 0.88
C GLU A 206 10.75 9.70 0.48
N PRO A 207 10.17 8.65 -0.11
CA PRO A 207 8.74 8.61 -0.37
C PRO A 207 7.92 8.70 0.91
N LEU A 208 7.13 9.76 1.02
CA LEU A 208 6.24 9.98 2.17
C LEU A 208 4.88 9.30 1.97
N SER A 209 4.18 9.13 3.08
CA SER A 209 2.79 8.70 3.10
C SER A 209 1.92 9.58 2.21
N ILE A 210 0.90 9.00 1.59
CA ILE A 210 -0.13 9.74 0.84
C ILE A 210 -0.81 10.81 1.71
N VAL A 211 -0.84 10.66 3.03
CA VAL A 211 -1.34 11.66 3.98
C VAL A 211 -0.61 13.00 3.83
N HIS A 212 0.72 12.96 3.69
CA HIS A 212 1.51 14.15 3.41
C HIS A 212 1.10 14.78 2.08
N GLN A 213 1.00 13.96 1.03
CA GLN A 213 0.64 14.44 -0.31
C GLN A 213 -0.78 15.00 -0.35
N ILE A 214 -1.74 14.40 0.36
CA ILE A 214 -3.09 14.97 0.51
C ILE A 214 -3.01 16.38 1.10
N ALA A 215 -2.25 16.54 2.17
CA ALA A 215 -2.12 17.82 2.83
C ALA A 215 -1.43 18.89 1.98
N MET A 216 -0.52 18.50 1.09
CA MET A 216 0.27 19.43 0.26
C MET A 216 -0.45 19.82 -1.04
N ILE A 217 -1.08 18.86 -1.72
CA ILE A 217 -1.63 19.10 -3.07
C ILE A 217 -3.10 18.71 -3.24
N GLY A 218 -3.70 18.05 -2.25
CA GLY A 218 -5.10 17.63 -2.29
C GLY A 218 -5.36 16.36 -3.09
N MET A 219 -6.50 15.76 -2.84
CA MET A 219 -6.88 14.44 -3.36
C MET A 219 -7.01 14.43 -4.88
N ASN A 220 -7.62 15.47 -5.46
CA ASN A 220 -7.85 15.55 -6.92
C ASN A 220 -6.54 15.64 -7.70
N ASN A 221 -5.56 16.43 -7.20
CA ASN A 221 -4.26 16.55 -7.87
C ASN A 221 -3.46 15.24 -7.76
N ILE A 222 -3.54 14.53 -6.63
CA ILE A 222 -2.94 13.20 -6.51
C ILE A 222 -3.53 12.26 -7.56
N ASN A 223 -4.86 12.18 -7.65
CA ASN A 223 -5.53 11.31 -8.62
C ASN A 223 -5.14 11.66 -10.08
N PHE A 224 -5.06 12.96 -10.39
CA PHE A 224 -4.62 13.43 -11.71
C PHE A 224 -3.17 12.98 -12.01
N ILE A 225 -2.24 13.18 -11.07
CA ILE A 225 -0.83 12.77 -11.23
C ILE A 225 -0.74 11.26 -11.43
N LEU A 226 -1.40 10.46 -10.59
CA LEU A 226 -1.33 9.01 -10.67
C LEU A 226 -1.88 8.43 -11.99
N ARG A 227 -2.86 9.10 -12.61
CA ARG A 227 -3.43 8.66 -13.90
C ARG A 227 -2.63 9.10 -15.12
N ASN A 228 -1.74 10.07 -14.96
CA ASN A 228 -0.91 10.62 -16.03
C ASN A 228 0.59 10.33 -15.82
N ASP A 229 0.91 9.34 -14.98
CA ASP A 229 2.27 8.86 -14.81
C ASP A 229 2.74 8.08 -16.06
N GLN A 230 4.04 7.85 -16.16
CA GLN A 230 4.75 7.37 -17.36
C GLN A 230 4.23 6.06 -17.93
N ILE A 231 3.67 5.18 -17.10
CA ILE A 231 3.05 3.93 -17.55
C ILE A 231 1.58 3.92 -17.16
N THR A 232 0.71 3.92 -18.13
CA THR A 232 -0.73 3.74 -17.95
C THR A 232 -1.14 2.28 -18.16
N LYS A 233 -2.32 1.92 -17.65
CA LYS A 233 -2.92 0.59 -17.87
C LYS A 233 -3.08 0.30 -19.38
N LYS A 234 -3.40 1.30 -20.18
CA LYS A 234 -3.55 1.18 -21.63
C LYS A 234 -2.23 0.78 -22.29
N GLU A 235 -1.13 1.44 -21.95
CA GLU A 235 0.20 1.12 -22.50
C GLU A 235 0.67 -0.29 -22.12
N ILE A 236 0.29 -0.78 -20.91
CA ILE A 236 0.57 -2.15 -20.50
C ILE A 236 -0.12 -3.17 -21.43
N LEU A 237 -1.36 -2.88 -21.84
CA LEU A 237 -2.14 -3.79 -22.68
C LEU A 237 -1.72 -3.76 -24.15
N GLU A 238 -1.07 -2.67 -24.60
CA GLU A 238 -0.59 -2.50 -25.98
C GLU A 238 0.84 -3.05 -26.18
N THR A 239 1.54 -3.46 -25.11
CA THR A 239 2.89 -4.08 -25.17
C THR A 239 2.85 -5.61 -25.14
#